data_7bfe39fdf2a8282888e364238da07cb4
#
_entry.id   7bfe39fdf2a8282888e364238da07cb4
#
_cell.length_a   1.000
_cell.length_b   1.000
_cell.length_c   1.000
_cell.angle_alpha   90.00
_cell.angle_beta   90.00
_cell.angle_gamma   90.00
#
_symmetry.space_group_name_H-M   'P 1'
#
loop_
_entity.id
_entity.type
_entity.pdbx_description
1 polymer ?
#
loop_
_entity_poly.entity_id
_entity_poly.type
_entity_poly.pdbx_seq_one_letter_code
_entity_poly.pdbx_strand_id
1 'polypeptide(L)'
;MAKPRVQRNADPSEAAVLTKAVTRVAALLSLTQRQVGTALGLSGPTVSRLFAGKYVLSPTRAKEWELGVLLVRLFRSLDAIWGHEDTARTWLRTYNTALAAAPIDLLPSAIGLVRVVDYLDHARGRV
;
A
#
# COMPACT_ATOMS: atom_id res chain seq x y z
N MET A 1 -5.44 41.89 3.57
CA MET A 1 -5.62 40.92 2.54
C MET A 1 -5.70 39.50 3.11
N ALA A 2 -6.68 38.82 2.69
CA ALA A 2 -6.82 37.46 3.19
C ALA A 2 -5.74 36.57 2.61
N LYS A 3 -5.15 35.80 3.47
CA LYS A 3 -4.19 34.83 3.04
C LYS A 3 -4.89 33.74 2.22
N PRO A 4 -4.35 33.37 1.10
CA PRO A 4 -4.96 32.31 0.33
C PRO A 4 -5.06 31.05 1.17
N ARG A 5 -6.14 30.36 0.99
CA ARG A 5 -6.28 29.10 1.64
C ARG A 5 -5.18 28.16 1.19
N VAL A 6 -4.51 27.64 2.14
CA VAL A 6 -3.46 26.70 1.85
C VAL A 6 -4.10 25.39 1.41
N GLN A 7 -3.85 25.02 0.18
CA GLN A 7 -4.24 23.71 -0.28
C GLN A 7 -3.23 22.70 0.20
N ARG A 8 -3.69 21.52 0.43
CA ARG A 8 -2.80 20.43 0.74
C ARG A 8 -2.06 20.04 -0.52
N ASN A 9 -1.01 20.75 -0.80
CA ASN A 9 -0.13 20.39 -1.90
C ASN A 9 0.82 19.30 -1.43
N ALA A 10 1.33 18.56 -2.37
CA ALA A 10 2.32 17.56 -2.06
C ALA A 10 3.54 18.26 -1.48
N ASP A 11 3.84 17.99 -0.22
CA ASP A 11 5.14 18.28 0.32
C ASP A 11 6.10 17.34 -0.40
N PRO A 12 7.10 17.86 -1.13
CA PRO A 12 8.00 16.99 -1.90
C PRO A 12 8.60 15.88 -1.06
N SER A 13 8.96 16.16 0.19
CA SER A 13 9.55 15.12 1.02
C SER A 13 8.51 14.08 1.44
N GLU A 14 7.29 14.50 1.72
CA GLU A 14 6.21 13.59 2.09
C GLU A 14 5.83 12.69 0.91
N ALA A 15 5.69 13.28 -0.27
CA ALA A 15 5.35 12.53 -1.47
C ALA A 15 6.46 11.54 -1.82
N ALA A 16 7.71 11.99 -1.74
CA ALA A 16 8.85 11.13 -2.03
C ALA A 16 8.96 9.99 -1.04
N VAL A 17 8.70 10.26 0.24
CA VAL A 17 8.77 9.24 1.29
C VAL A 17 7.72 8.15 1.04
N LEU A 18 6.48 8.53 0.78
CA LEU A 18 5.44 7.51 0.54
C LEU A 18 5.74 6.73 -0.74
N THR A 19 6.14 7.41 -1.81
CA THR A 19 6.44 6.75 -3.07
C THR A 19 7.55 5.71 -2.90
N LYS A 20 8.60 6.10 -2.20
CA LYS A 20 9.71 5.20 -1.94
C LYS A 20 9.27 4.03 -1.06
N ALA A 21 8.44 4.30 -0.06
CA ALA A 21 7.94 3.26 0.83
C ALA A 21 7.12 2.23 0.06
N VAL A 22 6.26 2.68 -0.86
CA VAL A 22 5.44 1.78 -1.66
C VAL A 22 6.31 0.87 -2.54
N THR A 23 7.29 1.43 -3.23
CA THR A 23 8.17 0.60 -4.07
C THR A 23 9.00 -0.36 -3.24
N ARG A 24 9.42 0.05 -2.05
CA ARG A 24 10.16 -0.81 -1.15
C ARG A 24 9.29 -1.96 -0.62
N VAL A 25 8.06 -1.65 -0.23
CA VAL A 25 7.11 -2.68 0.21
C VAL A 25 6.89 -3.71 -0.91
N ALA A 26 6.75 -3.24 -2.13
CA ALA A 26 6.58 -4.14 -3.26
C ALA A 26 7.76 -5.11 -3.39
N ALA A 27 8.98 -4.61 -3.22
CA ALA A 27 10.16 -5.46 -3.28
C ALA A 27 10.18 -6.46 -2.12
N LEU A 28 9.91 -5.98 -0.91
CA LEU A 28 9.95 -6.84 0.29
C LEU A 28 8.88 -7.93 0.26
N LEU A 29 7.71 -7.62 -0.26
CA LEU A 29 6.61 -8.59 -0.34
C LEU A 29 6.53 -9.32 -1.67
N SER A 30 7.47 -9.07 -2.56
CA SER A 30 7.51 -9.67 -3.91
C SER A 30 6.23 -9.39 -4.70
N LEU A 31 5.72 -8.17 -4.59
CA LEU A 31 4.58 -7.74 -5.40
C LEU A 31 5.09 -7.28 -6.76
N THR A 32 4.37 -7.67 -7.80
CA THR A 32 4.68 -7.22 -9.15
C THR A 32 4.22 -5.77 -9.33
N GLN A 33 4.77 -5.10 -10.35
CA GLN A 33 4.28 -3.77 -10.71
C GLN A 33 2.78 -3.81 -10.99
N ARG A 34 2.33 -4.86 -11.67
CA ARG A 34 0.91 -5.02 -11.97
C ARG A 34 0.07 -5.10 -10.70
N GLN A 35 0.52 -5.87 -9.73
CA GLN A 35 -0.18 -5.99 -8.45
C GLN A 35 -0.25 -4.65 -7.72
N VAL A 36 0.86 -3.92 -7.70
CA VAL A 36 0.88 -2.59 -7.08
C VAL A 36 -0.03 -1.64 -7.84
N GLY A 37 0.05 -1.63 -9.16
CA GLY A 37 -0.79 -0.78 -9.99
C GLY A 37 -2.27 -1.02 -9.73
N THR A 38 -2.67 -2.29 -9.71
CA THR A 38 -4.06 -2.63 -9.46
C THR A 38 -4.49 -2.25 -8.05
N ALA A 39 -3.63 -2.49 -7.06
CA ALA A 39 -3.93 -2.14 -5.68
C ALA A 39 -4.12 -0.63 -5.49
N LEU A 40 -3.32 0.18 -6.15
CA LEU A 40 -3.37 1.63 -6.02
C LEU A 40 -4.28 2.30 -7.04
N GLY A 41 -4.85 1.54 -7.97
CA GLY A 41 -5.69 2.12 -9.01
C GLY A 41 -4.89 2.87 -10.07
N LEU A 42 -3.64 2.49 -10.30
CA LEU A 42 -2.78 3.12 -11.30
C LEU A 42 -2.79 2.32 -12.59
N SER A 43 -2.78 3.03 -13.72
CA SER A 43 -2.64 2.38 -15.01
C SER A 43 -1.27 1.72 -15.16
N GLY A 44 -1.14 0.79 -16.10
CA GLY A 44 0.14 0.15 -16.38
C GLY A 44 1.26 1.13 -16.65
N PRO A 45 1.08 2.10 -17.58
CA PRO A 45 2.11 3.11 -17.81
C PRO A 45 2.47 3.92 -16.57
N THR A 46 1.48 4.27 -15.76
CA THR A 46 1.71 5.06 -14.55
C THR A 46 2.50 4.28 -13.52
N VAL A 47 2.14 3.02 -13.26
CA VAL A 47 2.88 2.23 -12.28
C VAL A 47 4.30 1.94 -12.77
N SER A 48 4.49 1.78 -14.07
CA SER A 48 5.83 1.63 -14.62
C SER A 48 6.68 2.87 -14.34
N ARG A 49 6.11 4.06 -14.52
CA ARG A 49 6.82 5.30 -14.19
C ARG A 49 7.08 5.45 -12.71
N LEU A 50 6.16 4.98 -11.88
CA LEU A 50 6.35 4.99 -10.43
C LEU A 50 7.62 4.22 -10.06
N PHE A 51 7.77 3.02 -10.59
CA PHE A 51 8.94 2.20 -10.29
C PHE A 51 10.20 2.70 -10.97
N ALA A 52 10.06 3.47 -12.03
CA ALA A 52 11.21 4.10 -12.70
C ALA A 52 11.64 5.41 -12.04
N GLY A 53 10.95 5.82 -10.99
CA GLY A 53 11.26 7.09 -10.31
C GLY A 53 10.76 8.31 -11.07
N LYS A 54 9.81 8.14 -11.98
CA LYS A 54 9.30 9.22 -12.84
C LYS A 54 7.87 9.59 -12.53
N TYR A 55 7.29 9.03 -11.50
CA TYR A 55 5.95 9.36 -11.05
C TYR A 55 5.95 9.33 -9.53
N VAL A 56 5.36 10.33 -8.94
CA VAL A 56 5.32 10.47 -7.48
C VAL A 56 3.89 10.51 -7.03
N LEU A 57 3.57 9.71 -6.02
CA LEU A 57 2.26 9.76 -5.38
C LEU A 57 2.08 11.14 -4.74
N SER A 58 0.85 11.61 -4.69
CA SER A 58 0.59 12.95 -4.18
C SER A 58 -0.72 12.97 -3.39
N PRO A 59 -0.76 13.70 -2.26
CA PRO A 59 -2.01 13.86 -1.51
C PRO A 59 -3.13 14.50 -2.33
N THR A 60 -2.80 15.25 -3.38
CA THR A 60 -3.81 15.85 -4.23
C THR A 60 -4.54 14.83 -5.09
N ARG A 61 -3.94 13.68 -5.31
CA ARG A 61 -4.60 12.54 -5.94
C ARG A 61 -5.00 11.58 -4.83
N ALA A 62 -6.08 11.91 -4.15
CA ALA A 62 -6.44 11.35 -2.87
C ALA A 62 -6.57 9.83 -2.87
N LYS A 63 -7.16 9.25 -3.92
CA LYS A 63 -7.39 7.81 -3.94
C LYS A 63 -6.09 7.02 -3.93
N GLU A 64 -5.20 7.34 -4.84
CA GLU A 64 -3.94 6.60 -4.90
C GLU A 64 -3.07 6.87 -3.68
N TRP A 65 -3.18 8.09 -3.12
CA TRP A 65 -2.47 8.41 -1.89
C TRP A 65 -2.95 7.53 -0.74
N GLU A 66 -4.26 7.47 -0.54
CA GLU A 66 -4.85 6.67 0.54
C GLU A 66 -4.53 5.19 0.38
N LEU A 67 -4.62 4.69 -0.84
CA LEU A 67 -4.32 3.28 -1.09
C LEU A 67 -2.83 2.98 -0.89
N GLY A 68 -1.97 3.91 -1.25
CA GLY A 68 -0.54 3.79 -0.99
C GLY A 68 -0.24 3.73 0.50
N VAL A 69 -0.88 4.59 1.29
CA VAL A 69 -0.75 4.59 2.74
C VAL A 69 -1.21 3.25 3.31
N LEU A 70 -2.33 2.73 2.82
CA LEU A 70 -2.84 1.43 3.27
C LEU A 70 -1.88 0.28 2.93
N LEU A 71 -1.26 0.33 1.75
CA LEU A 71 -0.31 -0.71 1.38
C LEU A 71 0.91 -0.70 2.30
N VAL A 72 1.42 0.46 2.64
CA VAL A 72 2.53 0.58 3.59
C VAL A 72 2.09 0.10 4.97
N ARG A 73 0.88 0.45 5.39
CA ARG A 73 0.33 0.01 6.66
C ARG A 73 0.20 -1.51 6.71
N LEU A 74 -0.22 -2.12 5.60
CA LEU A 74 -0.27 -3.57 5.49
C LEU A 74 1.09 -4.18 5.78
N PHE A 75 2.14 -3.66 5.16
CA PHE A 75 3.48 -4.17 5.40
C PHE A 75 3.90 -4.01 6.87
N ARG A 76 3.62 -2.84 7.45
CA ARG A 76 3.99 -2.60 8.84
C ARG A 76 3.30 -3.57 9.78
N SER A 77 2.06 -3.91 9.49
CA SER A 77 1.33 -4.88 10.30
C SER A 77 1.90 -6.28 10.15
N LEU A 78 2.25 -6.66 8.92
CA LEU A 78 2.89 -7.96 8.68
C LEU A 78 4.23 -8.04 9.41
N ASP A 79 5.03 -6.98 9.32
CA ASP A 79 6.33 -6.93 9.97
C ASP A 79 6.19 -6.99 11.49
N ALA A 80 5.21 -6.30 12.04
CA ALA A 80 4.97 -6.29 13.48
C ALA A 80 4.56 -7.67 14.00
N ILE A 81 3.84 -8.44 13.20
CA ILE A 81 3.36 -9.76 13.62
C ILE A 81 4.44 -10.81 13.47
N TRP A 82 5.14 -10.83 12.35
CA TRP A 82 6.09 -11.92 12.06
C TRP A 82 7.55 -11.53 12.05
N GLY A 83 7.86 -10.29 11.69
CA GLY A 83 9.24 -9.82 11.68
C GLY A 83 10.12 -10.44 10.61
N HIS A 84 9.55 -11.18 9.67
CA HIS A 84 10.30 -11.82 8.58
C HIS A 84 9.52 -11.68 7.28
N GLU A 85 10.19 -11.18 6.23
CA GLU A 85 9.55 -11.03 4.93
C GLU A 85 9.12 -12.36 4.33
N ASP A 86 9.90 -13.42 4.56
CA ASP A 86 9.53 -14.74 4.02
C ASP A 86 8.19 -15.21 4.57
N THR A 87 8.00 -15.07 5.87
CA THR A 87 6.73 -15.44 6.52
C THR A 87 5.60 -14.55 6.01
N ALA A 88 5.85 -13.27 5.88
CA ALA A 88 4.85 -12.33 5.37
C ALA A 88 4.46 -12.67 3.93
N ARG A 89 5.44 -12.97 3.08
CA ARG A 89 5.17 -13.37 1.69
C ARG A 89 4.35 -14.63 1.61
N THR A 90 4.67 -15.60 2.45
CA THR A 90 3.93 -16.86 2.50
C THR A 90 2.51 -16.62 2.98
N TRP A 91 2.34 -15.83 4.03
CA TRP A 91 1.01 -15.53 4.56
C TRP A 91 0.12 -14.87 3.51
N LEU A 92 0.67 -13.91 2.78
CA LEU A 92 -0.09 -13.20 1.75
C LEU A 92 -0.62 -14.15 0.66
N ARG A 93 0.11 -15.22 0.40
CA ARG A 93 -0.21 -16.12 -0.71
C ARG A 93 -0.91 -17.39 -0.27
N THR A 94 -1.20 -17.50 1.02
CA THR A 94 -1.85 -18.69 1.57
C THR A 94 -3.32 -18.40 1.82
N TYR A 95 -4.19 -19.33 1.46
CA TYR A 95 -5.61 -19.18 1.71
C TYR A 95 -5.88 -18.93 3.19
N ASN A 96 -6.71 -17.93 3.48
CA ASN A 96 -7.06 -17.56 4.83
C ASN A 96 -8.56 -17.75 5.00
N THR A 97 -8.95 -18.61 5.93
CA THR A 97 -10.37 -18.94 6.11
C THR A 97 -11.19 -17.74 6.57
N ALA A 98 -10.63 -16.89 7.43
CA ALA A 98 -11.35 -15.71 7.91
C ALA A 98 -11.61 -14.70 6.78
N LEU A 99 -10.68 -14.61 5.85
CA LEU A 99 -10.82 -13.70 4.69
C LEU A 99 -11.48 -14.38 3.50
N ALA A 100 -11.60 -15.71 3.53
CA ALA A 100 -12.16 -16.54 2.47
C ALA A 100 -11.39 -16.37 1.14
N ALA A 101 -10.10 -16.10 1.22
CA ALA A 101 -9.23 -15.92 0.06
C ALA A 101 -7.79 -15.89 0.52
N ALA A 102 -6.85 -16.04 -0.41
CA ALA A 102 -5.48 -15.65 -0.13
C ALA A 102 -5.46 -14.12 -0.08
N PRO A 103 -4.85 -13.53 0.96
CA PRO A 103 -4.91 -12.07 1.12
C PRO A 103 -4.45 -11.29 -0.09
N ILE A 104 -3.45 -11.80 -0.81
CA ILE A 104 -2.93 -11.11 -1.99
C ILE A 104 -4.00 -10.92 -3.07
N ASP A 105 -4.95 -11.84 -3.13
CA ASP A 105 -6.04 -11.77 -4.12
C ASP A 105 -7.08 -10.71 -3.79
N LEU A 106 -7.06 -10.19 -2.56
CA LEU A 106 -7.96 -9.12 -2.13
C LEU A 106 -7.39 -7.74 -2.38
N LEU A 107 -6.07 -7.63 -2.58
CA LEU A 107 -5.42 -6.33 -2.72
C LEU A 107 -5.86 -5.51 -3.94
N PRO A 108 -6.33 -6.11 -5.04
CA PRO A 108 -6.72 -5.32 -6.21
C PRO A 108 -7.91 -4.39 -6.00
N SER A 109 -8.71 -4.58 -4.97
CA SER A 109 -9.83 -3.67 -4.70
C SER A 109 -9.58 -2.90 -3.41
N ALA A 110 -10.08 -1.67 -3.36
CA ALA A 110 -9.93 -0.85 -2.16
C ALA A 110 -10.58 -1.53 -0.95
N ILE A 111 -11.77 -2.10 -1.14
CA ILE A 111 -12.47 -2.81 -0.07
C ILE A 111 -11.64 -4.01 0.39
N GLY A 112 -11.08 -4.76 -0.56
CA GLY A 112 -10.26 -5.92 -0.24
C GLY A 112 -9.00 -5.54 0.52
N LEU A 113 -8.33 -4.48 0.09
CA LEU A 113 -7.13 -4.00 0.77
C LEU A 113 -7.46 -3.57 2.21
N VAL A 114 -8.55 -2.84 2.38
CA VAL A 114 -9.00 -2.44 3.72
C VAL A 114 -9.30 -3.66 4.58
N ARG A 115 -9.95 -4.68 4.01
CA ARG A 115 -10.26 -5.90 4.76
C ARG A 115 -9.00 -6.59 5.26
N VAL A 116 -7.97 -6.65 4.42
CA VAL A 116 -6.71 -7.30 4.82
C VAL A 116 -6.01 -6.49 5.91
N VAL A 117 -5.93 -5.16 5.72
CA VAL A 117 -5.32 -4.29 6.72
C VAL A 117 -6.07 -4.39 8.05
N ASP A 118 -7.39 -4.37 7.99
CA ASP A 118 -8.22 -4.44 9.17
C ASP A 118 -8.04 -5.76 9.91
N TYR A 119 -7.99 -6.87 9.16
CA TYR A 119 -7.72 -8.18 9.73
C TYR A 119 -6.38 -8.20 10.48
N LEU A 120 -5.35 -7.65 9.86
CA LEU A 120 -4.02 -7.61 10.47
C LEU A 120 -3.98 -6.67 11.68
N ASP A 121 -4.66 -5.55 11.59
CA ASP A 121 -4.74 -4.62 12.72
C ASP A 121 -5.39 -5.29 13.93
N HIS A 122 -6.45 -6.04 13.72
CA HIS A 122 -7.08 -6.78 14.79
C HIS A 122 -6.14 -7.83 15.36
N ALA A 123 -5.43 -8.54 14.51
CA ALA A 123 -4.50 -9.58 14.96
C ALA A 123 -3.38 -9.02 15.83
N ARG A 124 -2.81 -7.86 15.42
CA ARG A 124 -1.69 -7.30 16.17
C ARG A 124 -2.13 -6.44 17.35
N GLY A 125 -3.31 -5.84 17.27
CA GLY A 125 -3.82 -4.98 18.32
C GLY A 125 -4.62 -5.71 19.36
N ARG A 126 -4.85 -6.96 19.15
CA ARG A 126 -5.62 -7.76 20.07
C ARG A 126 -4.73 -8.19 21.19
N VAL A 127 -4.84 -7.58 22.26
CA VAL A 127 -3.99 -7.87 23.41
C VAL A 127 -4.82 -8.26 24.57
#